data_26fc0079d58a8f3cc3f7bd0437f8f5c5
#
_entry.id   26fc0079d58a8f3cc3f7bd0437f8f5c5
#
_cell.length_a   1.000
_cell.length_b   1.000
_cell.length_c   1.000
_cell.angle_alpha   90.00
_cell.angle_beta   90.00
_cell.angle_gamma   90.00
#
_symmetry.space_group_name_H-M   'P 1'
#
loop_
_entity.id
_entity.type
_entity.pdbx_description
1 polymer ?
#
loop_
_entity_poly.entity_id
_entity_poly.type
_entity_poly.pdbx_seq_one_letter_code
_entity_poly.pdbx_strand_id
1 'polypeptide(L)'
;MKIVFAGTPAFAAVALKAMLDAGLNVVAVYTQPDRPAGRGMKLTPSAVKQLALARKLPVMQPVNFKSPEAVAELAAFAPDVMVVAAYGLILPQVVLDIPRKVSGFGCLNIHGSLLPRWRGAAPIHRAILAGDAKTGVAIMEMEAGLDT
;
A
#
# COMPACT_ATOMS: atom_id res chain seq x y z
N MET A 1 8.48 13.04 -2.09
CA MET A 1 7.53 12.12 -2.76
C MET A 1 6.50 11.66 -1.75
N LYS A 2 5.23 11.89 -2.03
CA LYS A 2 4.13 11.45 -1.18
C LYS A 2 3.68 10.07 -1.58
N ILE A 3 3.63 9.14 -0.62
CA ILE A 3 3.29 7.75 -0.86
C ILE A 3 2.03 7.39 -0.10
N VAL A 4 1.09 6.74 -0.76
CA VAL A 4 -0.02 6.06 -0.11
C VAL A 4 0.28 4.57 -0.15
N PHE A 5 0.21 3.92 0.99
CA PHE A 5 0.44 2.47 1.10
C PHE A 5 -0.89 1.75 1.25
N ALA A 6 -1.04 0.63 0.56
CA ALA A 6 -2.24 -0.22 0.70
C ALA A 6 -1.82 -1.66 0.92
N GLY A 7 -2.29 -2.25 2.00
CA GLY A 7 -1.97 -3.64 2.33
C GLY A 7 -2.76 -4.11 3.54
N THR A 8 -2.73 -5.40 3.81
CA THR A 8 -3.54 -5.99 4.88
C THR A 8 -2.77 -6.98 5.76
N PRO A 9 -2.18 -8.08 5.25
CA PRO A 9 -1.59 -9.11 6.11
C PRO A 9 -0.21 -8.72 6.66
N ALA A 10 0.33 -9.61 7.48
CA ALA A 10 1.59 -9.39 8.16
C ALA A 10 2.76 -9.07 7.22
N PHE A 11 2.85 -9.75 6.07
CA PHE A 11 3.97 -9.46 5.17
C PHE A 11 3.86 -8.05 4.57
N ALA A 12 2.65 -7.55 4.39
CA ALA A 12 2.46 -6.17 3.95
C ALA A 12 2.91 -5.18 5.05
N ALA A 13 2.66 -5.53 6.32
CA ALA A 13 3.14 -4.71 7.43
C ALA A 13 4.67 -4.68 7.46
N VAL A 14 5.34 -5.79 7.13
CA VAL A 14 6.80 -5.82 7.03
C VAL A 14 7.28 -4.84 5.96
N ALA A 15 6.63 -4.82 4.80
CA ALA A 15 6.96 -3.89 3.72
C ALA A 15 6.76 -2.44 4.15
N LEU A 16 5.62 -2.14 4.79
CA LEU A 16 5.35 -0.79 5.29
C LEU A 16 6.39 -0.35 6.31
N LYS A 17 6.74 -1.23 7.26
CA LYS A 17 7.74 -0.92 8.26
C LYS A 17 9.09 -0.61 7.61
N ALA A 18 9.49 -1.41 6.63
CA ALA A 18 10.74 -1.18 5.92
C ALA A 18 10.75 0.18 5.23
N MET A 19 9.63 0.56 4.61
CA MET A 19 9.51 1.87 3.96
C MET A 19 9.62 3.01 4.98
N LEU A 20 8.95 2.88 6.11
CA LEU A 20 8.99 3.91 7.15
C LEU A 20 10.38 4.02 7.77
N ASP A 21 11.04 2.90 8.02
CA ASP A 21 12.39 2.90 8.58
C ASP A 21 13.42 3.49 7.60
N ALA A 22 13.13 3.42 6.31
CA ALA A 22 13.96 4.05 5.28
C ALA A 22 13.71 5.55 5.13
N GLY A 23 12.77 6.11 5.88
CA GLY A 23 12.47 7.53 5.81
C GLY A 23 11.56 7.94 4.67
N LEU A 24 10.87 7.00 4.04
CA LEU A 24 9.91 7.31 2.97
C LEU A 24 8.69 8.01 3.56
N ASN A 25 8.16 8.97 2.81
CA ASN A 25 7.05 9.80 3.27
C ASN A 25 5.71 9.13 2.94
N VAL A 26 5.24 8.26 3.84
CA VAL A 26 3.94 7.62 3.71
C VAL A 26 2.90 8.55 4.33
N VAL A 27 2.01 9.10 3.52
CA VAL A 27 1.04 10.10 3.96
C VAL A 27 -0.27 9.47 4.42
N ALA A 28 -0.58 8.26 3.98
CA ALA A 28 -1.78 7.55 4.39
C ALA A 28 -1.62 6.05 4.14
N VAL A 29 -2.36 5.27 4.90
CA VAL A 29 -2.35 3.80 4.81
C VAL A 29 -3.78 3.32 4.57
N TYR A 30 -3.95 2.52 3.53
CA TYR A 30 -5.20 1.84 3.22
C TYR A 30 -5.09 0.37 3.59
N THR A 31 -6.09 -0.15 4.26
CA THR A 31 -6.15 -1.55 4.64
C THR A 31 -7.61 -2.00 4.65
N GLN A 32 -7.84 -3.31 4.60
CA GLN A 32 -9.21 -3.81 4.63
C GLN A 32 -9.87 -3.50 5.99
N PRO A 33 -11.21 -3.40 6.01
CA PRO A 33 -11.94 -3.23 7.27
C PRO A 33 -11.58 -4.32 8.28
N ASP A 34 -11.68 -3.99 9.56
CA ASP A 34 -11.47 -4.96 10.63
C ASP A 34 -12.37 -6.18 10.43
N ARG A 35 -11.84 -7.36 10.70
CA ARG A 35 -12.54 -8.62 10.49
C ARG A 35 -12.59 -9.44 11.75
N PRO A 36 -13.65 -10.26 11.93
CA PRO A 36 -13.69 -11.20 13.02
C PRO A 36 -12.52 -12.18 12.92
N ALA A 37 -11.81 -12.37 14.03
CA ALA A 37 -10.66 -13.26 14.08
C ALA A 37 -10.49 -13.84 15.49
N GLY A 38 -9.88 -15.01 15.57
CA GLY A 38 -9.58 -15.66 16.81
C GLY A 38 -10.81 -16.19 17.54
N ARG A 39 -10.62 -16.57 18.80
CA ARG A 39 -11.71 -17.05 19.64
C ARG A 39 -12.67 -15.91 19.95
N GLY A 40 -13.97 -16.20 19.86
CA GLY A 40 -15.01 -15.21 20.10
C GLY A 40 -15.27 -14.30 18.90
N MET A 41 -14.56 -14.49 17.81
CA MET A 41 -14.77 -13.74 16.56
C MET A 41 -14.85 -12.23 16.76
N LYS A 42 -13.94 -11.70 17.57
CA LYS A 42 -13.87 -10.25 17.79
C LYS A 42 -13.30 -9.56 16.56
N LEU A 43 -13.82 -8.36 16.26
CA LEU A 43 -13.27 -7.55 15.20
C LEU A 43 -11.81 -7.21 15.49
N THR A 44 -10.95 -7.60 14.60
CA THR A 44 -9.50 -7.45 14.77
C THR A 44 -8.93 -6.59 13.67
N PRO A 45 -8.12 -5.57 14.02
CA PRO A 45 -7.45 -4.78 12.99
C PRO A 45 -6.39 -5.61 12.27
N SER A 46 -6.16 -5.27 10.99
CA SER A 46 -5.10 -5.91 10.21
C SER A 46 -3.73 -5.59 10.80
N ALA A 47 -2.74 -6.42 10.45
CA ALA A 47 -1.35 -6.15 10.85
C ALA A 47 -0.89 -4.77 10.33
N VAL A 48 -1.29 -4.41 9.13
CA VAL A 48 -0.97 -3.10 8.56
C VAL A 48 -1.60 -1.97 9.35
N LYS A 49 -2.87 -2.11 9.75
CA LYS A 49 -3.53 -1.09 10.58
C LYS A 49 -2.83 -0.93 11.92
N GLN A 50 -2.45 -2.04 12.57
CA GLN A 50 -1.78 -1.98 13.85
C GLN A 50 -0.46 -1.20 13.76
N LEU A 51 0.32 -1.46 12.73
CA LEU A 51 1.57 -0.74 12.50
C LEU A 51 1.31 0.75 12.20
N ALA A 52 0.34 1.05 11.35
CA ALA A 52 0.03 2.43 10.99
C ALA A 52 -0.40 3.24 12.21
N LEU A 53 -1.22 2.66 13.09
CA LEU A 53 -1.63 3.33 14.32
C LEU A 53 -0.44 3.57 15.25
N ALA A 54 0.47 2.59 15.36
CA ALA A 54 1.67 2.74 16.19
C ALA A 54 2.59 3.85 15.68
N ARG A 55 2.59 4.10 14.37
CA ARG A 55 3.39 5.15 13.74
C ARG A 55 2.60 6.44 13.51
N LYS A 56 1.35 6.52 14.02
CA LYS A 56 0.49 7.71 13.95
C LYS A 56 0.18 8.14 12.51
N LEU A 57 0.00 7.18 11.63
CA LEU A 57 -0.35 7.43 10.24
C LEU A 57 -1.87 7.41 10.06
N PRO A 58 -2.42 8.24 9.15
CA PRO A 58 -3.85 8.15 8.81
C PRO A 58 -4.16 6.76 8.25
N VAL A 59 -5.25 6.16 8.73
CA VAL A 59 -5.71 4.84 8.31
C VAL A 59 -7.06 4.97 7.63
N MET A 60 -7.16 4.46 6.41
CA MET A 60 -8.39 4.45 5.63
C MET A 60 -8.83 3.01 5.40
N GLN A 61 -10.10 2.73 5.66
CA GLN A 61 -10.64 1.38 5.57
C GLN A 61 -11.93 1.32 4.74
N PRO A 62 -11.90 1.79 3.47
CA PRO A 62 -13.10 1.68 2.64
C PRO A 62 -13.43 0.22 2.36
N VAL A 63 -14.71 -0.08 2.23
CA VAL A 63 -15.16 -1.42 1.86
C VAL A 63 -14.75 -1.73 0.42
N ASN A 64 -14.82 -0.72 -0.44
CA ASN A 64 -14.39 -0.80 -1.83
C ASN A 64 -14.22 0.62 -2.38
N PHE A 65 -13.84 0.74 -3.64
CA PHE A 65 -13.68 2.04 -4.31
C PHE A 65 -14.81 2.32 -5.32
N LYS A 66 -15.99 1.78 -5.06
CA LYS A 66 -17.15 2.05 -5.94
C LYS A 66 -17.78 3.40 -5.66
N SER A 67 -17.63 3.94 -4.45
CA SER A 67 -18.22 5.23 -4.11
C SER A 67 -17.32 6.37 -4.57
N PRO A 68 -17.91 7.49 -5.06
CA PRO A 68 -17.10 8.67 -5.40
C PRO A 68 -16.36 9.24 -4.20
N GLU A 69 -16.92 9.10 -3.00
CA GLU A 69 -16.29 9.61 -1.78
C GLU A 69 -14.98 8.90 -1.47
N ALA A 70 -14.92 7.57 -1.63
CA ALA A 70 -13.68 6.82 -1.40
C ALA A 70 -12.59 7.24 -2.38
N VAL A 71 -12.96 7.45 -3.64
CA VAL A 71 -12.02 7.91 -4.66
C VAL A 71 -11.55 9.34 -4.35
N ALA A 72 -12.47 10.22 -3.96
CA ALA A 72 -12.13 11.60 -3.65
C ALA A 72 -11.21 11.71 -2.44
N GLU A 73 -11.41 10.89 -1.41
CA GLU A 73 -10.53 10.87 -0.25
C GLU A 73 -9.10 10.50 -0.63
N LEU A 74 -8.95 9.49 -1.48
CA LEU A 74 -7.63 9.09 -1.95
C LEU A 74 -6.98 10.20 -2.77
N ALA A 75 -7.73 10.80 -3.68
CA ALA A 75 -7.24 11.89 -4.50
C ALA A 75 -6.80 13.09 -3.66
N ALA A 76 -7.48 13.33 -2.53
CA ALA A 76 -7.15 14.46 -1.64
C ALA A 76 -5.77 14.33 -1.02
N PHE A 77 -5.23 13.11 -0.86
CA PHE A 77 -3.86 12.93 -0.39
C PHE A 77 -2.83 13.34 -1.45
N ALA A 78 -3.24 13.45 -2.70
CA ALA A 78 -2.37 13.79 -3.83
C ALA A 78 -1.08 12.95 -3.86
N PRO A 79 -1.19 11.61 -3.82
CA PRO A 79 0.00 10.77 -3.78
C PRO A 79 0.77 10.81 -5.08
N ASP A 80 2.09 10.86 -4.98
CA ASP A 80 2.96 10.71 -6.15
C ASP A 80 2.99 9.26 -6.62
N VAL A 81 2.87 8.33 -5.67
CA VAL A 81 2.83 6.90 -5.97
C VAL A 81 1.98 6.19 -4.90
N MET A 82 1.32 5.13 -5.32
CA MET A 82 0.62 4.24 -4.41
C MET A 82 1.33 2.89 -4.42
N VAL A 83 1.75 2.42 -3.26
CA VAL A 83 2.42 1.13 -3.12
C VAL A 83 1.43 0.13 -2.55
N VAL A 84 1.22 -0.97 -3.26
CA VAL A 84 0.24 -1.99 -2.90
C VAL A 84 0.95 -3.30 -2.57
N ALA A 85 0.62 -3.89 -1.43
CA ALA A 85 1.17 -5.17 -1.01
C ALA A 85 0.07 -6.01 -0.36
N ALA A 86 -0.56 -6.89 -1.15
CA ALA A 86 -1.66 -7.76 -0.70
C ALA A 86 -2.78 -6.96 -0.02
N TYR A 87 -3.31 -5.97 -0.70
CA TYR A 87 -4.41 -5.16 -0.17
C TYR A 87 -5.72 -5.96 -0.12
N GLY A 88 -6.01 -6.71 -1.18
CA GLY A 88 -7.19 -7.56 -1.23
C GLY A 88 -8.45 -6.88 -1.75
N LEU A 89 -8.38 -5.62 -2.15
CA LEU A 89 -9.49 -4.92 -2.79
C LEU A 89 -9.13 -4.59 -4.23
N ILE A 90 -10.13 -4.60 -5.10
CA ILE A 90 -9.95 -4.24 -6.50
C ILE A 90 -9.74 -2.72 -6.58
N LEU A 91 -8.70 -2.32 -7.31
CA LEU A 91 -8.42 -0.92 -7.57
C LEU A 91 -8.89 -0.59 -9.00
N PRO A 92 -9.99 0.16 -9.15
CA PRO A 92 -10.47 0.53 -10.49
C PRO A 92 -9.52 1.50 -11.17
N GLN A 93 -9.66 1.63 -12.48
CA GLN A 93 -8.76 2.48 -13.26
C GLN A 93 -8.69 3.91 -12.73
N VAL A 94 -9.83 4.45 -12.26
CA VAL A 94 -9.86 5.82 -11.73
C VAL A 94 -8.92 5.98 -10.53
N VAL A 95 -8.78 4.93 -9.70
CA VAL A 95 -7.86 4.93 -8.56
C VAL A 95 -6.42 4.81 -9.04
N LEU A 96 -6.16 3.93 -10.00
CA LEU A 96 -4.81 3.73 -10.55
C LEU A 96 -4.29 5.00 -11.22
N ASP A 97 -5.18 5.80 -11.77
CA ASP A 97 -4.80 7.04 -12.45
C ASP A 97 -4.49 8.18 -11.49
N ILE A 98 -4.91 8.09 -10.22
CA ILE A 98 -4.69 9.18 -9.27
C ILE A 98 -3.23 9.56 -9.13
N PRO A 99 -2.30 8.63 -8.81
CA PRO A 99 -0.89 9.00 -8.73
C PRO A 99 -0.31 9.41 -10.08
N ARG A 100 -0.78 8.82 -11.17
CA ARG A 100 -0.30 9.19 -12.51
C ARG A 100 -0.55 10.64 -12.83
N LYS A 101 -1.69 11.18 -12.40
CA LYS A 101 -2.02 12.60 -12.63
C LYS A 101 -1.15 13.54 -11.81
N VAL A 102 -0.62 13.06 -10.69
CA VAL A 102 0.24 13.89 -9.83
C VAL A 102 1.68 13.86 -10.32
N SER A 103 2.24 12.67 -10.56
CA SER A 103 3.66 12.50 -10.82
C SER A 103 3.99 11.68 -12.07
N GLY A 104 3.00 10.94 -12.59
CA GLY A 104 3.21 10.01 -13.69
C GLY A 104 3.60 8.60 -13.26
N PHE A 105 3.83 8.33 -11.96
CA PHE A 105 4.30 7.01 -11.53
C PHE A 105 3.22 5.94 -11.45
N GLY A 106 2.05 6.26 -10.96
CA GLY A 106 0.97 5.27 -10.83
C GLY A 106 1.04 4.42 -9.58
N CYS A 107 0.46 3.22 -9.65
CA CYS A 107 0.40 2.28 -8.53
C CYS A 107 1.39 1.14 -8.77
N LEU A 108 2.17 0.82 -7.74
CA LEU A 108 3.18 -0.24 -7.79
C LEU A 108 2.77 -1.37 -6.85
N ASN A 109 2.82 -2.61 -7.34
CA ASN A 109 2.50 -3.78 -6.54
C ASN A 109 3.78 -4.51 -6.13
N ILE A 110 3.89 -4.82 -4.84
CA ILE A 110 5.02 -5.57 -4.29
C ILE A 110 4.61 -7.02 -4.11
N HIS A 111 5.36 -7.94 -4.73
CA HIS A 111 5.11 -9.37 -4.62
C HIS A 111 5.63 -9.91 -3.30
N GLY A 112 4.72 -10.45 -2.50
CA GLY A 112 5.05 -10.95 -1.18
C GLY A 112 6.04 -12.12 -1.18
N SER A 113 6.06 -12.92 -2.24
CA SER A 113 6.95 -14.07 -2.32
C SER A 113 8.42 -13.71 -2.26
N LEU A 114 8.77 -12.46 -2.54
CA LEU A 114 10.16 -12.01 -2.50
C LEU A 114 10.52 -11.31 -1.18
N LEU A 115 9.54 -11.02 -0.33
CA LEU A 115 9.76 -10.30 0.91
C LEU A 115 10.76 -10.97 1.86
N PRO A 116 10.75 -12.30 2.06
CA PRO A 116 11.69 -12.92 2.99
C PRO A 116 13.16 -12.74 2.61
N ARG A 117 13.42 -12.35 1.37
CA ARG A 117 14.80 -12.14 0.88
C ARG A 117 15.30 -10.74 1.15
N TRP A 118 14.46 -9.86 1.67
CA TRP A 118 14.88 -8.50 1.95
C TRP A 118 15.66 -8.43 3.24
N ARG A 119 16.74 -7.69 3.18
CA ARG A 119 17.59 -7.39 4.32
C ARG A 119 17.59 -5.86 4.48
N GLY A 120 16.48 -5.32 4.99
CA GLY A 120 16.36 -3.90 5.19
C GLY A 120 15.57 -3.22 4.08
N ALA A 121 15.49 -1.90 4.14
CA ALA A 121 14.60 -1.10 3.30
C ALA A 121 15.26 -0.58 2.02
N ALA A 122 16.57 -0.69 1.88
CA ALA A 122 17.28 -0.09 0.75
C ALA A 122 16.79 -0.56 -0.62
N PRO A 123 16.49 -1.87 -0.85
CA PRO A 123 15.98 -2.29 -2.14
C PRO A 123 14.64 -1.66 -2.50
N ILE A 124 13.72 -1.53 -1.52
CA ILE A 124 12.41 -0.92 -1.74
C ILE A 124 12.58 0.57 -2.03
N HIS A 125 13.33 1.25 -1.21
CA HIS A 125 13.59 2.68 -1.35
C HIS A 125 14.15 2.98 -2.74
N ARG A 126 15.15 2.23 -3.15
CA ARG A 126 15.80 2.42 -4.45
C ARG A 126 14.85 2.13 -5.61
N ALA A 127 14.04 1.08 -5.50
CA ALA A 127 13.10 0.71 -6.54
C ALA A 127 12.03 1.79 -6.72
N ILE A 128 11.52 2.36 -5.63
CA ILE A 128 10.48 3.40 -5.70
C ILE A 128 11.06 4.68 -6.32
N LEU A 129 12.22 5.12 -5.86
CA LEU A 129 12.81 6.38 -6.33
C LEU A 129 13.31 6.31 -7.76
N ALA A 130 13.84 5.17 -8.17
CA ALA A 130 14.41 4.99 -9.51
C ALA A 130 13.44 4.38 -10.51
N GLY A 131 12.30 3.84 -10.05
CA GLY A 131 11.41 3.05 -10.89
C GLY A 131 12.06 1.74 -11.34
N ASP A 132 13.02 1.24 -10.56
CA ASP A 132 13.81 0.08 -10.93
C ASP A 132 13.34 -1.19 -10.23
N ALA A 133 12.86 -2.17 -11.00
CA ALA A 133 12.39 -3.45 -10.50
C ALA A 133 13.52 -4.48 -10.37
N LYS A 134 14.77 -4.14 -10.65
CA LYS A 134 15.90 -5.07 -10.69
C LYS A 134 16.62 -5.23 -9.36
N THR A 135 15.98 -4.86 -8.26
CA THR A 135 16.59 -4.90 -6.94
C THR A 135 16.42 -6.24 -6.20
N GLY A 136 15.94 -7.27 -6.89
CA GLY A 136 15.62 -8.55 -6.27
C GLY A 136 14.19 -8.62 -5.72
N VAL A 137 13.42 -7.56 -5.90
CA VAL A 137 12.01 -7.46 -5.49
C VAL A 137 11.17 -7.24 -6.73
N ALA A 138 10.12 -8.03 -6.92
CA ALA A 138 9.23 -7.83 -8.04
C ALA A 138 8.26 -6.69 -7.71
N ILE A 139 8.46 -5.55 -8.35
CA ILE A 139 7.57 -4.40 -8.24
C ILE A 139 6.99 -4.14 -9.62
N MET A 140 5.67 -4.17 -9.72
CA MET A 140 5.01 -4.04 -11.01
C MET A 140 3.95 -2.96 -10.97
N GLU A 141 3.82 -2.21 -12.06
CA GLU A 141 2.72 -1.27 -12.21
C GLU A 141 1.42 -2.04 -12.38
N MET A 142 0.41 -1.62 -11.63
CA MET A 142 -0.88 -2.31 -11.63
C MET A 142 -1.78 -1.84 -12.76
N GLU A 143 -2.55 -2.79 -13.31
CA GLU A 143 -3.61 -2.51 -14.24
C GLU A 143 -4.95 -2.82 -13.60
N ALA A 144 -6.01 -2.17 -14.08
CA ALA A 144 -7.34 -2.32 -13.50
C ALA A 144 -7.81 -3.76 -13.48
N GLY A 145 -8.30 -4.21 -12.32
CA GLY A 145 -8.87 -5.53 -12.15
C GLY A 145 -7.89 -6.67 -12.01
N LEU A 146 -6.59 -6.41 -12.13
CA LEU A 146 -5.56 -7.44 -12.01
C LEU A 146 -4.46 -7.02 -11.05
N ASP A 147 -4.10 -7.95 -10.20
CA ASP A 147 -2.97 -7.81 -9.29
C ASP A 147 -1.78 -8.53 -9.92
N THR A 148 -1.11 -7.84 -10.81
CA THR A 148 -0.03 -8.43 -11.60
C THR A 148 1.35 -8.01 -11.15
#